data_fa5448be45c57ce07ea33cf1fe27c094
#
_entry.id   fa5448be45c57ce07ea33cf1fe27c094
#
_cell.length_a   1.000
_cell.length_b   1.000
_cell.length_c   1.000
_cell.angle_alpha   90.00
_cell.angle_beta   90.00
_cell.angle_gamma   90.00
#
_symmetry.space_group_name_H-M   'P 1'
#
loop_
_entity.id
_entity.type
_entity.pdbx_description
1 polymer ?
#
loop_
_entity_poly.entity_id
_entity_poly.type
_entity_poly.pdbx_seq_one_letter_code
_entity_poly.pdbx_strand_id
1 'polypeptide(L)'
;MTKTLLSFGHGYSARALTRLLSDDWRVIGTTRSEDKAAELMASGTEPRIWPGADLTPALNTATHLLISAGPSDAGDPVLNELRHEIEARREQFEWVGYLSTTGVYGDHNGDWVDETTPLTPSTKRGQLRVNAEA
;
A
#
# COMPACT_ATOMS: atom_id res chain seq x y z
N MET A 1 16.53 4.68 16.43
CA MET A 1 16.69 3.96 15.14
C MET A 1 15.79 4.58 14.09
N THR A 2 16.29 4.73 12.90
CA THR A 2 15.49 5.24 11.79
C THR A 2 14.42 4.24 11.40
N LYS A 3 13.17 4.69 11.33
CA LYS A 3 12.06 3.89 10.84
C LYS A 3 11.98 4.04 9.32
N THR A 4 11.68 2.96 8.63
CA THR A 4 11.59 2.95 7.16
C THR A 4 10.20 2.49 6.74
N LEU A 5 9.52 3.36 6.01
CA LEU A 5 8.22 3.05 5.39
C LEU A 5 8.43 2.68 3.92
N LEU A 6 8.02 1.49 3.54
CA LEU A 6 7.93 1.09 2.14
C LEU A 6 6.48 1.21 1.71
N SER A 7 6.22 2.14 0.78
CA SER A 7 4.87 2.49 0.32
C SER A 7 4.67 2.01 -1.12
N PHE A 8 3.82 1.01 -1.30
CA PHE A 8 3.49 0.47 -2.62
C PHE A 8 2.39 1.31 -3.27
N GLY A 9 2.69 1.90 -4.42
CA GLY A 9 1.75 2.78 -5.10
C GLY A 9 1.61 4.13 -4.41
N HIS A 10 2.72 4.84 -4.21
CA HIS A 10 2.79 6.07 -3.43
C HIS A 10 2.01 7.23 -4.07
N GLY A 11 0.69 7.24 -3.85
CA GLY A 11 -0.23 8.24 -4.39
C GLY A 11 -0.65 9.30 -3.39
N TYR A 12 -1.85 9.82 -3.58
CA TYR A 12 -2.36 10.96 -2.82
C TYR A 12 -2.35 10.76 -1.30
N SER A 13 -2.95 9.66 -0.83
CA SER A 13 -3.04 9.39 0.62
C SER A 13 -1.68 9.10 1.24
N ALA A 14 -0.82 8.36 0.54
CA ALA A 14 0.52 8.07 1.00
C ALA A 14 1.37 9.33 1.09
N ARG A 15 1.23 10.25 0.14
CA ARG A 15 1.91 11.55 0.18
C ARG A 15 1.45 12.39 1.38
N ALA A 16 0.15 12.37 1.67
CA ALA A 16 -0.40 13.07 2.83
C ALA A 16 0.17 12.52 4.14
N LEU A 17 0.26 11.20 4.26
CA LEU A 17 0.89 10.57 5.41
C LEU A 17 2.36 10.97 5.54
N THR A 18 3.11 10.96 4.45
CA THR A 18 4.53 11.30 4.44
C THR A 18 4.80 12.69 4.99
N ARG A 19 3.92 13.67 4.71
CA ARG A 19 4.04 15.03 5.23
C ARG A 19 3.90 15.11 6.74
N LEU A 20 3.25 14.13 7.36
CA LEU A 20 3.05 14.08 8.80
C LEU A 20 4.16 13.32 9.52
N LEU A 21 4.99 12.60 8.80
CA LEU A 21 6.10 11.86 9.40
C LEU A 21 7.28 12.80 9.66
N SER A 22 8.00 12.55 10.75
CA SER A 22 9.18 13.33 11.09
C SER A 22 10.37 13.00 10.19
N ASP A 23 11.43 13.80 10.28
CA ASP A 23 12.68 13.58 9.53
C ASP A 23 13.39 12.27 9.89
N ASP A 24 12.99 11.65 11.03
CA ASP A 24 13.52 10.34 11.43
C ASP A 24 13.03 9.19 10.56
N TRP A 25 12.04 9.43 9.72
CA TRP A 25 11.51 8.42 8.82
C TRP A 25 12.22 8.45 7.47
N ARG A 26 12.62 7.26 7.02
CA ARG A 26 13.00 7.04 5.64
C ARG A 26 11.76 6.52 4.91
N VAL A 27 11.40 7.13 3.78
CA VAL A 27 10.24 6.72 2.99
C VAL A 27 10.70 6.29 1.61
N ILE A 28 10.34 5.05 1.24
CA ILE A 28 10.60 4.49 -0.09
C ILE A 28 9.23 4.27 -0.73
N GLY A 29 8.99 4.92 -1.87
CA GLY A 29 7.72 4.83 -2.57
C GLY A 29 7.85 4.18 -3.94
N THR A 30 6.92 3.29 -4.30
CA THR A 30 6.90 2.70 -5.63
C THR A 30 5.99 3.50 -6.55
N THR A 31 6.37 3.57 -7.82
CA THR A 31 5.57 4.17 -8.88
C THR A 31 5.84 3.45 -10.20
N ARG A 32 4.90 3.51 -11.13
CA ARG A 32 5.08 2.96 -12.48
C ARG A 32 5.70 3.96 -13.44
N SER A 33 5.75 5.23 -13.08
CA SER A 33 6.12 6.34 -13.96
C SER A 33 7.43 6.98 -13.53
N GLU A 34 8.34 7.19 -14.47
CA GLU A 34 9.58 7.92 -14.23
C GLU A 34 9.33 9.38 -13.88
N ASP A 35 8.30 10.01 -14.48
CA ASP A 35 7.92 11.39 -14.17
C ASP A 35 7.49 11.52 -12.71
N LYS A 36 6.69 10.58 -12.22
CA LYS A 36 6.29 10.57 -10.81
C LYS A 36 7.45 10.23 -9.88
N ALA A 37 8.39 9.40 -10.33
CA ALA A 37 9.60 9.12 -9.55
C ALA A 37 10.40 10.40 -9.29
N ALA A 38 10.52 11.27 -10.28
CA ALA A 38 11.19 12.56 -10.11
C ALA A 38 10.45 13.45 -9.11
N GLU A 39 9.11 13.47 -9.15
CA GLU A 39 8.30 14.22 -8.19
C GLU A 39 8.47 13.69 -6.76
N LEU A 40 8.52 12.37 -6.59
CA LEU A 40 8.73 11.76 -5.29
C LEU A 40 10.11 12.11 -4.72
N MET A 41 11.14 12.07 -5.56
CA MET A 41 12.49 12.44 -5.16
C MET A 41 12.55 13.90 -4.70
N ALA A 42 11.87 14.80 -5.40
CA ALA A 42 11.81 16.21 -5.05
C ALA A 42 11.11 16.45 -3.70
N SER A 43 10.21 15.56 -3.29
CA SER A 43 9.49 15.67 -2.00
C SER A 43 10.18 14.91 -0.86
N GLY A 44 11.35 14.35 -1.08
CA GLY A 44 12.11 13.63 -0.05
C GLY A 44 11.80 12.15 0.08
N THR A 45 11.00 11.59 -0.82
CA THR A 45 10.71 10.16 -0.89
C THR A 45 11.66 9.49 -1.88
N GLU A 46 12.24 8.34 -1.50
CA GLU A 46 13.12 7.58 -2.38
C GLU A 46 12.26 6.76 -3.36
N PRO A 47 12.29 7.07 -4.67
CA PRO A 47 11.43 6.37 -5.62
C PRO A 47 12.02 5.01 -6.03
N ARG A 48 11.11 4.08 -6.35
CA ARG A 48 11.43 2.81 -7.01
C ARG A 48 10.40 2.59 -8.11
N ILE A 49 10.87 2.26 -9.31
CA ILE A 49 9.98 1.91 -10.41
C ILE A 49 9.56 0.46 -10.24
N TRP A 50 8.28 0.23 -9.96
CA TRP A 50 7.76 -1.11 -9.74
C TRP A 50 6.35 -1.24 -10.36
N PRO A 51 6.03 -2.35 -11.06
CA PRO A 51 6.89 -3.53 -11.31
C PRO A 51 8.13 -3.20 -12.15
N GLY A 52 9.19 -4.01 -11.97
CA GLY A 52 10.42 -3.91 -12.75
C GLY A 52 11.70 -3.82 -11.91
N ALA A 53 11.68 -3.03 -10.83
CA ALA A 53 12.83 -2.94 -9.94
C ALA A 53 12.85 -4.11 -8.95
N ASP A 54 14.05 -4.50 -8.51
CA ASP A 54 14.20 -5.46 -7.42
C ASP A 54 13.97 -4.73 -6.09
N LEU A 55 12.91 -5.12 -5.38
CA LEU A 55 12.55 -4.52 -4.10
C LEU A 55 13.16 -5.24 -2.89
N THR A 56 13.95 -6.29 -3.10
CA THR A 56 14.56 -7.03 -2.01
C THR A 56 15.36 -6.14 -1.04
N PRO A 57 16.21 -5.22 -1.51
CA PRO A 57 16.92 -4.32 -0.59
C PRO A 57 15.97 -3.45 0.23
N ALA A 58 14.90 -2.93 -0.40
CA ALA A 58 13.91 -2.12 0.29
C ALA A 58 13.14 -2.93 1.34
N LEU A 59 12.74 -4.15 1.01
CA LEU A 59 12.06 -5.05 1.95
C LEU A 59 12.94 -5.43 3.14
N ASN A 60 14.22 -5.63 2.91
CA ASN A 60 15.17 -5.95 3.99
C ASN A 60 15.33 -4.80 4.98
N THR A 61 15.16 -3.57 4.54
CA THR A 61 15.31 -2.37 5.36
C THR A 61 14.00 -1.92 6.01
N ALA A 62 12.86 -2.21 5.39
CA ALA A 62 11.56 -1.70 5.80
C ALA A 62 11.14 -2.18 7.20
N THR A 63 10.61 -1.26 8.00
CA THR A 63 10.01 -1.56 9.31
C THR A 63 8.49 -1.41 9.25
N HIS A 64 7.98 -0.68 8.28
CA HIS A 64 6.56 -0.42 8.07
C HIS A 64 6.23 -0.58 6.59
N LEU A 65 5.07 -1.16 6.30
CA LEU A 65 4.56 -1.30 4.93
C LEU A 65 3.23 -0.57 4.79
N LEU A 66 3.06 0.14 3.69
CA LEU A 66 1.77 0.69 3.29
C LEU A 66 1.45 0.21 1.88
N ILE A 67 0.33 -0.47 1.72
CA ILE A 67 -0.12 -1.00 0.43
C ILE A 67 -1.29 -0.16 -0.04
N SER A 68 -1.07 0.67 -1.07
CA SER A 68 -2.10 1.49 -1.69
C SER A 68 -2.21 1.28 -3.20
N ALA A 69 -1.48 0.30 -3.74
CA ALA A 69 -1.64 -0.12 -5.13
C ALA A 69 -2.98 -0.82 -5.31
N GLY A 70 -3.76 -0.41 -6.30
CA GLY A 70 -5.09 -0.97 -6.53
C GLY A 70 -5.05 -2.42 -7.00
N PRO A 71 -5.97 -3.29 -6.51
CA PRO A 71 -6.07 -4.66 -7.01
C PRO A 71 -6.67 -4.70 -8.42
N SER A 72 -6.39 -5.78 -9.14
CA SER A 72 -6.91 -6.06 -10.47
C SER A 72 -7.65 -7.39 -10.47
N ASP A 73 -8.16 -7.81 -11.63
CA ASP A 73 -8.76 -9.14 -11.79
C ASP A 73 -7.81 -10.27 -11.40
N ALA A 74 -6.49 -10.06 -11.55
CA ALA A 74 -5.48 -11.01 -11.13
C ALA A 74 -5.21 -10.99 -9.62
N GLY A 75 -5.85 -10.08 -8.86
CA GLY A 75 -5.67 -9.91 -7.43
C GLY A 75 -4.83 -8.70 -7.07
N ASP A 76 -4.33 -8.66 -5.85
CA ASP A 76 -3.47 -7.58 -5.39
C ASP A 76 -2.06 -7.75 -5.99
N PRO A 77 -1.51 -6.73 -6.69
CA PRO A 77 -0.21 -6.87 -7.34
C PRO A 77 0.94 -7.09 -6.34
N VAL A 78 0.86 -6.51 -5.16
CA VAL A 78 1.88 -6.70 -4.12
C VAL A 78 1.86 -8.13 -3.62
N LEU A 79 0.69 -8.66 -3.29
CA LEU A 79 0.56 -10.04 -2.81
C LEU A 79 0.90 -11.06 -3.89
N ASN A 80 0.54 -10.79 -5.16
CA ASN A 80 0.84 -11.70 -6.26
C ASN A 80 2.35 -11.90 -6.45
N GLU A 81 3.13 -10.83 -6.33
CA GLU A 81 4.58 -10.90 -6.57
C GLU A 81 5.39 -11.10 -5.29
N LEU A 82 4.97 -10.53 -4.19
CA LEU A 82 5.80 -10.37 -2.99
C LEU A 82 5.28 -11.06 -1.74
N ARG A 83 4.20 -11.84 -1.83
CA ARG A 83 3.63 -12.51 -0.65
C ARG A 83 4.68 -13.29 0.15
N HIS A 84 5.45 -14.15 -0.51
CA HIS A 84 6.46 -14.97 0.16
C HIS A 84 7.57 -14.10 0.78
N GLU A 85 7.97 -13.06 0.09
CA GLU A 85 9.01 -12.15 0.56
C GLU A 85 8.55 -11.38 1.81
N ILE A 86 7.29 -10.96 1.82
CA ILE A 86 6.70 -10.26 2.96
C ILE A 86 6.49 -11.21 4.13
N GLU A 87 5.95 -12.41 3.91
CA GLU A 87 5.74 -13.40 4.95
C GLU A 87 7.05 -13.84 5.61
N ALA A 88 8.12 -14.00 4.82
CA ALA A 88 9.44 -14.36 5.32
C ALA A 88 10.01 -13.31 6.29
N ARG A 89 9.54 -12.06 6.20
CA ARG A 89 10.01 -10.94 7.01
C ARG A 89 8.98 -10.44 8.01
N ARG A 90 7.92 -11.20 8.26
CA ARG A 90 6.78 -10.76 9.10
C ARG A 90 7.18 -10.25 10.48
N GLU A 91 8.20 -10.82 11.08
CA GLU A 91 8.68 -10.41 12.40
C GLU A 91 9.46 -9.10 12.37
N GLN A 92 9.99 -8.72 11.21
CA GLN A 92 10.70 -7.47 10.99
C GLN A 92 9.76 -6.27 10.97
N PHE A 93 8.53 -6.46 10.46
CA PHE A 93 7.60 -5.36 10.28
C PHE A 93 6.88 -5.02 11.58
N GLU A 94 6.98 -3.77 11.99
CA GLU A 94 6.25 -3.26 13.16
C GLU A 94 4.80 -2.93 12.80
N TRP A 95 4.52 -2.65 11.53
CA TRP A 95 3.19 -2.28 11.07
C TRP A 95 3.03 -2.55 9.57
N VAL A 96 1.85 -3.06 9.19
CA VAL A 96 1.45 -3.25 7.79
C VAL A 96 0.06 -2.68 7.61
N GLY A 97 -0.10 -1.73 6.71
CA GLY A 97 -1.38 -1.10 6.38
C GLY A 97 -1.80 -1.36 4.94
N TYR A 98 -3.09 -1.52 4.74
CA TYR A 98 -3.69 -1.69 3.42
C TYR A 98 -4.80 -0.64 3.25
N LEU A 99 -4.69 0.18 2.20
CA LEU A 99 -5.72 1.17 1.89
C LEU A 99 -6.80 0.52 1.03
N SER A 100 -7.96 0.32 1.63
CA SER A 100 -9.11 -0.29 0.99
C SER A 100 -10.15 0.78 0.59
N THR A 101 -11.39 0.36 0.43
CA THR A 101 -12.50 1.24 0.06
C THR A 101 -13.76 0.85 0.82
N THR A 102 -14.63 1.83 1.11
CA THR A 102 -15.95 1.57 1.67
C THR A 102 -16.85 0.80 0.71
N GLY A 103 -16.50 0.71 -0.56
CA GLY A 103 -17.19 -0.11 -1.55
C GLY A 103 -17.25 -1.59 -1.19
N VAL A 104 -16.38 -2.10 -0.30
CA VAL A 104 -16.42 -3.48 0.18
C VAL A 104 -17.71 -3.80 0.96
N TYR A 105 -18.34 -2.79 1.56
CA TYR A 105 -19.58 -2.98 2.33
C TYR A 105 -20.83 -3.05 1.46
N GLY A 106 -20.77 -2.51 0.23
CA GLY A 106 -21.94 -2.44 -0.65
C GLY A 106 -22.89 -1.31 -0.29
N ASP A 107 -24.13 -1.41 -0.79
CA ASP A 107 -25.14 -0.37 -0.56
C ASP A 107 -25.90 -0.65 0.74
N HIS A 108 -25.87 0.29 1.68
CA HIS A 108 -26.58 0.24 2.96
C HIS A 108 -27.58 1.38 3.10
N ASN A 109 -28.02 1.95 1.97
CA ASN A 109 -29.05 3.01 1.92
C ASN A 109 -28.70 4.22 2.80
N GLY A 110 -27.41 4.53 2.93
CA GLY A 110 -26.93 5.65 3.73
C GLY A 110 -26.73 5.34 5.22
N ASP A 111 -26.93 4.10 5.64
CA ASP A 111 -26.68 3.70 7.03
C ASP A 111 -25.19 3.66 7.34
N TRP A 112 -24.84 3.85 8.59
CA TRP A 112 -23.46 3.73 9.06
C TRP A 112 -22.96 2.29 8.96
N VAL A 113 -21.70 2.14 8.58
CA VAL A 113 -20.99 0.84 8.54
C VAL A 113 -19.68 0.96 9.31
N ASP A 114 -19.19 -0.16 9.81
CA ASP A 114 -17.90 -0.24 10.51
C ASP A 114 -17.20 -1.57 10.21
N GLU A 115 -16.08 -1.83 10.88
CA GLU A 115 -15.27 -3.03 10.65
C GLU A 115 -16.00 -4.34 10.96
N THR A 116 -17.13 -4.28 11.68
CA THR A 116 -17.94 -5.46 11.98
C THR A 116 -19.05 -5.71 10.95
N THR A 117 -19.27 -4.76 10.04
CA THR A 117 -20.30 -4.88 9.00
C THR A 117 -19.89 -5.95 7.98
N PRO A 118 -20.79 -6.88 7.61
CA PRO A 118 -20.48 -7.88 6.57
C PRO A 118 -20.08 -7.23 5.25
N LEU A 119 -19.15 -7.87 4.54
CA LEU A 119 -18.66 -7.39 3.24
C LEU A 119 -19.60 -7.86 2.13
N THR A 120 -20.39 -6.95 1.59
CA THR A 120 -21.40 -7.24 0.54
C THR A 120 -21.24 -6.25 -0.63
N PRO A 121 -20.10 -6.29 -1.35
CA PRO A 121 -19.82 -5.31 -2.39
C PRO A 121 -20.82 -5.38 -3.54
N SER A 122 -21.23 -4.21 -4.06
CA SER A 122 -22.15 -4.09 -5.19
C SER A 122 -21.45 -3.68 -6.49
N THR A 123 -20.15 -3.40 -6.44
CA THR A 123 -19.35 -2.99 -7.60
C THR A 123 -18.19 -3.94 -7.83
N LYS A 124 -17.66 -3.98 -9.07
CA LYS A 124 -16.46 -4.76 -9.37
C LYS A 124 -15.26 -4.28 -8.54
N ARG A 125 -15.11 -2.96 -8.38
CA ARG A 125 -14.02 -2.39 -7.55
C ARG A 125 -14.10 -2.86 -6.11
N GLY A 126 -15.30 -2.86 -5.54
CA GLY A 126 -15.53 -3.34 -4.17
C GLY A 126 -15.19 -4.81 -4.04
N GLN A 127 -15.59 -5.63 -5.01
CA GLN A 127 -15.30 -7.07 -5.00
C GLN A 127 -13.78 -7.35 -5.10
N LEU A 128 -13.07 -6.59 -5.95
CA LEU A 128 -11.62 -6.73 -6.06
C LEU A 128 -10.92 -6.40 -4.76
N ARG A 129 -11.41 -5.39 -4.03
CA ARG A 129 -10.86 -5.03 -2.72
C ARG A 129 -11.14 -6.10 -1.66
N VAL A 130 -12.34 -6.67 -1.65
CA VAL A 130 -12.67 -7.79 -0.75
C VAL A 130 -11.72 -8.96 -1.01
N ASN A 131 -11.47 -9.28 -2.27
CA ASN A 131 -10.56 -10.37 -2.64
C ASN A 131 -9.13 -10.08 -2.16
N ALA A 132 -8.68 -8.83 -2.26
CA ALA A 132 -7.34 -8.43 -1.82
C ALA A 132 -7.19 -8.47 -0.30
N GLU A 133 -8.25 -8.13 0.45
CA GLU A 133 -8.24 -8.16 1.91
C GLU A 133 -8.24 -9.59 2.48
N ALA A 134 -8.77 -10.52 1.72
CA ALA A 134 -8.79 -11.92 2.13
C ALA A 134 -7.37 -12.51 2.13
#